data_4a87752cf7cdb68bd6af0fbe9fc4dee1
#
_entry.id   4a87752cf7cdb68bd6af0fbe9fc4dee1
#
_cell.length_a   1.000
_cell.length_b   1.000
_cell.length_c   1.000
_cell.angle_alpha   90.00
_cell.angle_beta   90.00
_cell.angle_gamma   90.00
#
_symmetry.space_group_name_H-M   'P 1'
#
loop_
_entity.id
_entity.type
_entity.pdbx_description
1 polymer ?
#
loop_
_entity_poly.entity_id
_entity_poly.type
_entity_poly.pdbx_seq_one_letter_code
_entity_poly.pdbx_strand_id
1 'polypeptide(L)'
;MRKQQELNRRGFLRVSFAAASGLFISLYLEASDATAQEGVSGSQAPPAKKDFPPDAFVNIRPDGKIVIQVNRLEFGQGVHTALPMVLADEMDADWSNVIAELAPAADVYKDPLFGIQIVGGSGSIAHSYQQYRELGAKTRAMLVAAAADRWGTTPDQCRTEASVVHGPGGKSATYAELSSDAARKPVPTTVRLKTPAEFRLIGKRTKRLDSRPKCDGSLKFGLDLDLPGMKVAVIAHPPVFGARVKSVNDTEARAIEGVRDVFEIPLVKGSGVAVVADKFWPAKQARSRLKIEWDATGLEPADSSELWTRYKQLSRTPGNVALNQGDEKVLDKIPEQNRIIAEYEFPYLPHSPMEP
;
A
#
# COMPACT_ATOMS: atom_id res chain seq x y z
N MET A 1 -27.53 -26.32 31.51
CA MET A 1 -28.02 -26.00 30.16
C MET A 1 -26.94 -25.21 29.42
N ARG A 2 -26.20 -25.86 28.53
CA ARG A 2 -25.16 -25.19 27.68
C ARG A 2 -25.89 -24.55 26.51
N LYS A 3 -25.79 -23.22 26.34
CA LYS A 3 -26.25 -22.52 25.14
C LYS A 3 -25.35 -22.96 23.98
N GLN A 4 -25.94 -23.62 22.98
CA GLN A 4 -25.32 -23.80 21.67
C GLN A 4 -25.17 -22.43 21.02
N GLN A 5 -23.91 -22.02 20.77
CA GLN A 5 -23.62 -20.88 19.91
C GLN A 5 -23.83 -21.32 18.47
N GLU A 6 -24.82 -20.77 17.80
CA GLU A 6 -25.01 -20.93 16.36
C GLU A 6 -23.86 -20.23 15.62
N LEU A 7 -23.04 -21.04 14.94
CA LEU A 7 -22.00 -20.58 14.04
C LEU A 7 -22.65 -20.00 12.77
N ASN A 8 -22.55 -18.70 12.57
CA ASN A 8 -22.96 -18.07 11.32
C ASN A 8 -21.96 -18.40 10.18
N ARG A 9 -22.36 -18.17 8.91
CA ARG A 9 -21.54 -18.49 7.72
C ARG A 9 -20.10 -17.92 7.77
N ARG A 10 -19.91 -16.73 8.35
CA ARG A 10 -18.60 -16.12 8.54
C ARG A 10 -17.75 -16.84 9.58
N GLY A 11 -18.38 -17.29 10.68
CA GLY A 11 -17.73 -18.09 11.71
C GLY A 11 -17.31 -19.47 11.20
N PHE A 12 -18.16 -20.10 10.38
CA PHE A 12 -17.84 -21.38 9.75
C PHE A 12 -16.67 -21.29 8.78
N LEU A 13 -16.64 -20.30 7.91
CA LEU A 13 -15.51 -20.09 6.97
C LEU A 13 -14.20 -19.76 7.69
N ARG A 14 -14.24 -19.06 8.81
CA ARG A 14 -13.05 -18.77 9.63
C ARG A 14 -12.49 -20.03 10.30
N VAL A 15 -13.32 -20.88 10.84
CA VAL A 15 -12.90 -22.14 11.47
C VAL A 15 -12.39 -23.14 10.43
N SER A 16 -13.02 -23.21 9.25
CA SER A 16 -12.59 -24.13 8.17
C SER A 16 -11.27 -23.70 7.53
N PHE A 17 -11.01 -22.41 7.44
CA PHE A 17 -9.74 -21.88 6.93
C PHE A 17 -8.58 -22.09 7.91
N ALA A 18 -8.84 -21.96 9.21
CA ALA A 18 -7.84 -22.20 10.27
C ALA A 18 -7.41 -23.67 10.36
N ALA A 19 -8.26 -24.61 9.97
CA ALA A 19 -7.93 -26.05 10.00
C ALA A 19 -7.07 -26.52 8.82
N ALA A 20 -7.07 -25.77 7.69
CA ALA A 20 -6.38 -26.19 6.46
C ALA A 20 -5.02 -25.50 6.22
N SER A 21 -4.69 -24.42 6.92
CA SER A 21 -3.57 -23.54 6.56
C SER A 21 -2.69 -23.13 7.73
N GLY A 22 -2.15 -24.06 8.51
CA GLY A 22 -1.20 -23.65 9.57
C GLY A 22 -1.76 -22.56 10.52
N LEU A 23 -0.98 -22.17 11.48
CA LEU A 23 -1.41 -21.31 12.57
C LEU A 23 -1.83 -19.92 12.14
N PHE A 24 -3.13 -19.60 12.28
CA PHE A 24 -3.60 -18.22 12.39
C PHE A 24 -3.75 -17.84 13.86
N ILE A 25 -3.01 -16.82 14.30
CA ILE A 25 -3.20 -16.21 15.61
C ILE A 25 -4.35 -15.21 15.49
N SER A 26 -5.57 -15.56 15.90
CA SER A 26 -6.68 -14.62 15.95
C SER A 26 -7.02 -14.26 17.39
N LEU A 27 -6.79 -13.00 17.75
CA LEU A 27 -7.30 -12.38 18.96
C LEU A 27 -8.38 -11.36 18.60
N TYR A 28 -9.60 -11.58 19.09
CA TYR A 28 -10.68 -10.61 19.02
C TYR A 28 -10.53 -9.57 20.12
N LEU A 29 -10.48 -8.29 19.76
CA LEU A 29 -10.87 -7.20 20.63
C LEU A 29 -12.16 -6.60 20.06
N GLU A 30 -13.19 -6.54 20.90
CA GLU A 30 -14.45 -5.89 20.57
C GLU A 30 -14.19 -4.41 20.25
N ALA A 31 -14.60 -3.99 19.05
CA ALA A 31 -14.60 -2.58 18.69
C ALA A 31 -15.81 -1.90 19.37
N SER A 32 -15.57 -1.01 20.30
CA SER A 32 -16.56 -0.07 20.76
C SER A 32 -16.80 1.01 19.71
N ASP A 33 -18.06 1.24 19.35
CA ASP A 33 -18.53 2.24 18.42
C ASP A 33 -17.99 3.64 18.78
N ALA A 34 -17.24 4.23 17.86
CA ALA A 34 -16.90 5.65 17.88
C ALA A 34 -17.54 6.30 16.67
N THR A 35 -18.58 7.09 16.94
CA THR A 35 -19.25 7.98 15.99
C THR A 35 -18.30 8.97 15.36
N ALA A 36 -18.41 9.10 14.03
CA ALA A 36 -17.69 10.08 13.24
C ALA A 36 -18.07 11.51 13.66
N GLN A 37 -17.09 12.35 13.90
CA GLN A 37 -17.27 13.79 14.03
C GLN A 37 -16.36 14.53 13.05
N GLU A 38 -16.99 15.28 12.18
CA GLU A 38 -16.35 16.19 11.23
C GLU A 38 -15.69 17.37 11.96
N GLY A 39 -14.51 17.78 11.47
CA GLY A 39 -13.91 19.04 11.91
C GLY A 39 -12.40 19.10 11.69
N VAL A 40 -11.99 19.65 10.57
CA VAL A 40 -10.59 20.01 10.29
C VAL A 40 -10.27 21.31 11.01
N SER A 41 -9.41 21.28 12.02
CA SER A 41 -8.57 22.43 12.39
C SER A 41 -7.50 22.08 13.44
N GLY A 42 -6.24 22.42 13.16
CA GLY A 42 -5.23 22.78 14.15
C GLY A 42 -4.46 21.62 14.80
N SER A 43 -3.13 21.68 14.66
CA SER A 43 -2.12 21.07 15.51
C SER A 43 -2.53 19.77 16.23
N GLN A 44 -2.42 18.65 15.57
CA GLN A 44 -2.70 17.34 16.17
C GLN A 44 -1.47 16.89 16.99
N ALA A 45 -1.73 16.56 18.26
CA ALA A 45 -0.85 15.72 19.05
C ALA A 45 -0.55 14.42 18.27
N PRO A 46 0.64 13.82 18.42
CA PRO A 46 0.96 12.55 17.74
C PRO A 46 -0.15 11.54 18.06
N PRO A 47 -0.65 10.82 17.05
CA PRO A 47 -1.72 9.85 17.23
C PRO A 47 -1.31 8.83 18.28
N ALA A 48 -2.24 8.47 19.17
CA ALA A 48 -2.04 7.41 20.15
C ALA A 48 -1.53 6.16 19.43
N LYS A 49 -0.49 5.50 19.98
CA LYS A 49 0.08 4.27 19.40
C LYS A 49 -1.03 3.27 19.16
N LYS A 50 -1.33 3.00 17.89
CA LYS A 50 -2.22 1.90 17.52
C LYS A 50 -1.48 0.59 17.74
N ASP A 51 -2.08 -0.31 18.50
CA ASP A 51 -1.52 -1.65 18.68
C ASP A 51 -1.88 -2.50 17.46
N PHE A 52 -0.87 -3.05 16.79
CA PHE A 52 -1.04 -3.90 15.60
C PHE A 52 -0.78 -5.34 16.02
N PRO A 53 -1.78 -6.23 15.90
CA PRO A 53 -1.60 -7.63 16.25
C PRO A 53 -0.65 -8.32 15.25
N PRO A 54 0.36 -9.05 15.71
CA PRO A 54 1.29 -9.75 14.83
C PRO A 54 0.61 -10.75 13.88
N ASP A 55 -0.45 -11.39 14.35
CA ASP A 55 -1.22 -12.40 13.61
C ASP A 55 -1.81 -11.91 12.28
N ALA A 56 -2.13 -10.62 12.20
CA ALA A 56 -2.58 -10.03 10.95
C ALA A 56 -1.44 -9.88 9.92
N PHE A 57 -0.19 -9.76 10.37
CA PHE A 57 0.95 -9.43 9.53
C PHE A 57 1.92 -10.60 9.30
N VAL A 58 1.95 -11.58 10.21
CA VAL A 58 2.92 -12.68 10.16
C VAL A 58 2.22 -14.02 10.28
N ASN A 59 2.49 -14.90 9.33
CA ASN A 59 2.06 -16.30 9.37
C ASN A 59 3.28 -17.23 9.22
N ILE A 60 3.57 -18.00 10.25
CA ILE A 60 4.64 -19.01 10.22
C ILE A 60 4.01 -20.36 9.88
N ARG A 61 4.32 -20.86 8.69
CA ARG A 61 3.77 -22.12 8.17
C ARG A 61 4.52 -23.33 8.73
N PRO A 62 3.87 -24.53 8.75
CA PRO A 62 4.52 -25.77 9.17
C PRO A 62 5.74 -26.17 8.32
N ASP A 63 5.78 -25.74 7.05
CA ASP A 63 6.90 -25.96 6.12
C ASP A 63 8.09 -25.02 6.36
N GLY A 64 8.03 -24.19 7.40
CA GLY A 64 9.06 -23.23 7.77
C GLY A 64 8.99 -21.90 7.02
N LYS A 65 8.05 -21.73 6.08
CA LYS A 65 7.86 -20.47 5.38
C LYS A 65 7.22 -19.44 6.29
N ILE A 66 7.69 -18.18 6.18
CA ILE A 66 7.20 -17.04 6.94
C ILE A 66 6.55 -16.08 5.96
N VAL A 67 5.21 -16.06 5.99
CA VAL A 67 4.43 -15.15 5.14
C VAL A 67 4.24 -13.84 5.87
N ILE A 68 4.63 -12.76 5.23
CA ILE A 68 4.51 -11.40 5.74
C ILE A 68 3.52 -10.63 4.87
N GLN A 69 2.44 -10.14 5.49
CA GLN A 69 1.43 -9.32 4.82
C GLN A 69 1.95 -7.88 4.65
N VAL A 70 1.98 -7.41 3.41
CA VAL A 70 2.42 -6.06 3.06
C VAL A 70 1.20 -5.17 2.87
N ASN A 71 1.01 -4.22 3.78
CA ASN A 71 -0.15 -3.32 3.77
C ASN A 71 0.01 -2.10 2.84
N ARG A 72 1.00 -2.15 1.95
CA ARG A 72 1.30 -1.12 0.95
C ARG A 72 1.32 -1.75 -0.43
N LEU A 73 0.65 -1.11 -1.38
CA LEU A 73 0.65 -1.57 -2.76
C LEU A 73 2.05 -1.42 -3.37
N GLU A 74 2.52 -2.46 -4.05
CA GLU A 74 3.75 -2.43 -4.84
C GLU A 74 3.43 -1.98 -6.26
N PHE A 75 4.05 -0.91 -6.73
CA PHE A 75 3.97 -0.43 -8.10
C PHE A 75 5.36 -0.06 -8.68
N GLY A 76 6.41 -0.74 -8.21
CA GLY A 76 7.78 -0.58 -8.65
C GLY A 76 8.73 0.01 -7.61
N GLN A 77 8.22 0.63 -6.53
CA GLN A 77 9.01 1.31 -5.51
C GLN A 77 9.76 0.38 -4.55
N GLY A 78 9.47 -0.95 -4.53
CA GLY A 78 10.23 -1.94 -3.78
C GLY A 78 9.72 -2.24 -2.38
N VAL A 79 8.56 -1.75 -2.02
CA VAL A 79 7.97 -1.94 -0.69
C VAL A 79 7.66 -3.41 -0.38
N HIS A 80 7.35 -4.21 -1.39
CA HIS A 80 7.11 -5.66 -1.30
C HIS A 80 8.35 -6.47 -0.88
N THR A 81 9.52 -5.85 -0.92
CA THR A 81 10.76 -6.42 -0.37
C THR A 81 11.17 -5.70 0.91
N ALA A 82 11.08 -4.37 0.92
CA ALA A 82 11.64 -3.56 2.01
C ALA A 82 10.88 -3.73 3.35
N LEU A 83 9.56 -3.77 3.34
CA LEU A 83 8.78 -3.96 4.58
C LEU A 83 8.95 -5.35 5.17
N PRO A 84 8.85 -6.46 4.39
CA PRO A 84 9.20 -7.78 4.90
C PRO A 84 10.62 -7.89 5.44
N MET A 85 11.59 -7.20 4.81
CA MET A 85 12.97 -7.17 5.28
C MET A 85 13.10 -6.53 6.68
N VAL A 86 12.40 -5.42 6.91
CA VAL A 86 12.39 -4.74 8.22
C VAL A 86 11.84 -5.66 9.31
N LEU A 87 10.73 -6.34 9.04
CA LEU A 87 10.12 -7.28 9.98
C LEU A 87 11.00 -8.51 10.20
N ALA A 88 11.50 -9.11 9.12
CA ALA A 88 12.33 -10.31 9.16
C ALA A 88 13.65 -10.08 9.91
N ASP A 89 14.25 -8.88 9.78
CA ASP A 89 15.45 -8.52 10.52
C ASP A 89 15.18 -8.52 12.04
N GLU A 90 14.14 -7.82 12.50
CA GLU A 90 13.76 -7.80 13.91
C GLU A 90 13.38 -9.19 14.45
N MET A 91 12.88 -10.04 13.59
CA MET A 91 12.46 -11.40 13.90
C MET A 91 13.62 -12.39 13.94
N ASP A 92 14.82 -12.04 13.46
CA ASP A 92 15.92 -12.97 13.16
C ASP A 92 15.49 -14.11 12.21
N ALA A 93 14.62 -13.81 11.25
CA ALA A 93 14.13 -14.79 10.30
C ALA A 93 15.17 -15.16 9.25
N ASP A 94 15.15 -16.41 8.81
CA ASP A 94 15.87 -16.81 7.60
C ASP A 94 15.19 -16.18 6.39
N TRP A 95 15.88 -15.24 5.74
CA TRP A 95 15.36 -14.49 4.60
C TRP A 95 14.96 -15.38 3.42
N SER A 96 15.60 -16.53 3.23
CA SER A 96 15.27 -17.49 2.17
C SER A 96 13.89 -18.13 2.32
N ASN A 97 13.33 -18.08 3.52
CA ASN A 97 12.03 -18.60 3.88
C ASN A 97 10.92 -17.54 3.95
N VAL A 98 11.27 -16.26 3.72
CA VAL A 98 10.29 -15.18 3.75
C VAL A 98 9.53 -15.09 2.43
N ILE A 99 8.21 -15.02 2.54
CA ILE A 99 7.27 -14.78 1.44
C ILE A 99 6.52 -13.49 1.75
N ALA A 100 6.52 -12.57 0.79
CA ALA A 100 5.71 -11.36 0.86
C ALA A 100 4.37 -11.58 0.16
N GLU A 101 3.28 -11.19 0.79
CA GLU A 101 1.94 -11.19 0.20
C GLU A 101 1.28 -9.82 0.39
N LEU A 102 0.50 -9.38 -0.58
CA LEU A 102 -0.28 -8.15 -0.42
C LEU A 102 -1.40 -8.37 0.58
N ALA A 103 -1.50 -7.47 1.54
CA ALA A 103 -2.55 -7.51 2.53
C ALA A 103 -3.93 -7.27 1.89
N PRO A 104 -4.96 -8.02 2.29
CA PRO A 104 -6.32 -7.79 1.83
C PRO A 104 -6.87 -6.44 2.34
N ALA A 105 -7.99 -6.00 1.77
CA ALA A 105 -8.68 -4.81 2.26
C ALA A 105 -9.29 -5.09 3.65
N ALA A 106 -8.68 -4.49 4.70
CA ALA A 106 -9.17 -4.59 6.07
C ALA A 106 -8.63 -3.44 6.93
N ASP A 107 -9.38 -3.10 7.98
CA ASP A 107 -9.05 -1.95 8.85
C ASP A 107 -7.70 -2.07 9.55
N VAL A 108 -7.25 -3.28 9.88
CA VAL A 108 -5.96 -3.52 10.53
C VAL A 108 -4.77 -3.13 9.65
N TYR A 109 -4.95 -3.08 8.34
CA TYR A 109 -3.91 -2.72 7.37
C TYR A 109 -3.92 -1.25 6.95
N LYS A 110 -4.82 -0.44 7.50
CA LYS A 110 -4.86 0.99 7.22
C LYS A 110 -3.56 1.67 7.63
N ASP A 111 -3.18 2.68 6.85
CA ASP A 111 -2.10 3.58 7.24
C ASP A 111 -2.42 4.22 8.59
N PRO A 112 -1.51 4.15 9.59
CA PRO A 112 -1.80 4.68 10.92
C PRO A 112 -1.98 6.19 10.95
N LEU A 113 -1.42 6.93 9.98
CA LEU A 113 -1.55 8.38 9.88
C LEU A 113 -2.81 8.80 9.12
N PHE A 114 -3.09 8.15 7.97
CA PHE A 114 -4.20 8.54 7.10
C PHE A 114 -5.52 7.82 7.40
N GLY A 115 -5.49 6.71 8.15
CA GLY A 115 -6.70 5.95 8.49
C GLY A 115 -7.33 5.17 7.32
N ILE A 116 -6.65 5.07 6.18
CA ILE A 116 -7.05 4.30 4.99
C ILE A 116 -5.88 3.47 4.46
N GLN A 117 -6.14 2.42 3.68
CA GLN A 117 -5.09 1.74 2.92
C GLN A 117 -4.75 2.59 1.69
N ILE A 118 -3.57 3.18 1.68
CA ILE A 118 -3.12 4.12 0.65
C ILE A 118 -1.62 4.00 0.42
N VAL A 119 -1.21 4.30 -0.80
CA VAL A 119 0.18 4.53 -1.18
C VAL A 119 0.29 5.92 -1.78
N GLY A 120 1.08 6.77 -1.18
CA GLY A 120 1.27 8.16 -1.61
C GLY A 120 2.07 8.95 -0.59
N GLY A 121 2.46 10.18 -0.96
CA GLY A 121 3.17 11.11 -0.08
C GLY A 121 4.50 10.59 0.46
N SER A 122 5.14 9.62 -0.23
CA SER A 122 6.36 8.92 0.24
C SER A 122 6.20 8.21 1.60
N GLY A 123 4.94 7.91 2.00
CA GLY A 123 4.61 7.39 3.33
C GLY A 123 4.82 5.88 3.50
N SER A 124 4.99 5.10 2.42
CA SER A 124 4.99 3.63 2.51
C SER A 124 6.00 3.08 3.53
N ILE A 125 7.25 3.53 3.48
CA ILE A 125 8.27 3.13 4.46
C ILE A 125 8.19 4.02 5.72
N ALA A 126 8.09 5.34 5.55
CA ALA A 126 8.14 6.28 6.67
C ALA A 126 7.07 5.97 7.74
N HIS A 127 5.83 5.70 7.34
CA HIS A 127 4.73 5.41 8.28
C HIS A 127 4.70 3.95 8.76
N SER A 128 5.33 3.02 8.02
CA SER A 128 5.28 1.59 8.34
C SER A 128 6.57 1.05 8.97
N TYR A 129 7.69 1.78 8.92
CA TYR A 129 8.99 1.31 9.39
C TYR A 129 8.95 0.86 10.86
N GLN A 130 8.48 1.75 11.72
CA GLN A 130 8.39 1.45 13.16
C GLN A 130 7.39 0.31 13.42
N GLN A 131 6.24 0.31 12.73
CA GLN A 131 5.23 -0.74 12.80
C GLN A 131 5.82 -2.12 12.50
N TYR A 132 6.52 -2.28 11.38
CA TYR A 132 7.08 -3.57 10.97
C TYR A 132 8.23 -4.01 11.88
N ARG A 133 9.00 -3.09 12.43
CA ARG A 133 10.00 -3.39 13.46
C ARG A 133 9.34 -3.95 14.73
N GLU A 134 8.32 -3.29 15.24
CA GLU A 134 7.61 -3.74 16.45
C GLU A 134 6.92 -5.08 16.23
N LEU A 135 6.31 -5.31 15.07
CA LEU A 135 5.69 -6.59 14.70
C LEU A 135 6.72 -7.74 14.69
N GLY A 136 7.88 -7.53 14.07
CA GLY A 136 8.95 -8.52 14.06
C GLY A 136 9.49 -8.83 15.45
N ALA A 137 9.74 -7.80 16.25
CA ALA A 137 10.24 -7.96 17.62
C ALA A 137 9.20 -8.62 18.54
N LYS A 138 7.91 -8.29 18.43
CA LYS A 138 6.82 -8.94 19.16
C LYS A 138 6.73 -10.42 18.82
N THR A 139 6.76 -10.74 17.53
CA THR A 139 6.73 -12.14 17.04
C THR A 139 7.92 -12.93 17.59
N ARG A 140 9.13 -12.37 17.52
CA ARG A 140 10.33 -13.00 18.10
C ARG A 140 10.16 -13.24 19.59
N ALA A 141 9.68 -12.27 20.35
CA ALA A 141 9.49 -12.39 21.80
C ALA A 141 8.49 -13.51 22.16
N MET A 142 7.41 -13.66 21.38
CA MET A 142 6.42 -14.74 21.58
C MET A 142 7.04 -16.13 21.30
N LEU A 143 7.86 -16.25 20.27
CA LEU A 143 8.58 -17.49 19.94
C LEU A 143 9.60 -17.86 21.01
N VAL A 144 10.35 -16.89 21.50
CA VAL A 144 11.30 -17.06 22.61
C VAL A 144 10.58 -17.47 23.88
N ALA A 145 9.46 -16.84 24.23
CA ALA A 145 8.66 -17.23 25.39
C ALA A 145 8.12 -18.65 25.28
N ALA A 146 7.67 -19.06 24.09
CA ALA A 146 7.22 -20.43 23.86
C ALA A 146 8.35 -21.46 24.02
N ALA A 147 9.54 -21.16 23.52
CA ALA A 147 10.72 -22.00 23.68
C ALA A 147 11.17 -22.09 25.13
N ALA A 148 11.21 -20.96 25.84
CA ALA A 148 11.58 -20.90 27.26
C ALA A 148 10.66 -21.77 28.13
N ASP A 149 9.33 -21.68 27.90
CA ASP A 149 8.37 -22.52 28.61
C ASP A 149 8.56 -24.01 28.29
N ARG A 150 8.73 -24.35 26.99
CA ARG A 150 8.95 -25.74 26.55
C ARG A 150 10.19 -26.37 27.22
N TRP A 151 11.20 -25.56 27.50
CA TRP A 151 12.47 -26.03 28.07
C TRP A 151 12.61 -25.81 29.57
N GLY A 152 11.64 -25.18 30.24
CA GLY A 152 11.70 -24.84 31.67
C GLY A 152 12.82 -23.85 31.99
N THR A 153 13.02 -22.86 31.12
CA THR A 153 14.07 -21.82 31.26
C THR A 153 13.48 -20.42 31.16
N THR A 154 14.30 -19.38 31.23
CA THR A 154 13.85 -18.00 31.07
C THR A 154 14.12 -17.49 29.64
N PRO A 155 13.33 -16.52 29.12
CA PRO A 155 13.56 -15.91 27.81
C PRO A 155 14.97 -15.37 27.62
N ASP A 156 15.59 -14.81 28.66
CA ASP A 156 16.94 -14.22 28.61
C ASP A 156 18.05 -15.26 28.35
N GLN A 157 17.76 -16.53 28.60
CA GLN A 157 18.69 -17.64 28.32
C GLN A 157 18.53 -18.19 26.90
N CYS A 158 17.61 -17.61 26.12
CA CYS A 158 17.36 -17.99 24.76
C CYS A 158 17.88 -16.93 23.78
N ARG A 159 18.41 -17.36 22.65
CA ARG A 159 18.80 -16.48 21.53
C ARG A 159 18.14 -16.94 20.24
N THR A 160 18.00 -16.05 19.28
CA THR A 160 17.39 -16.33 17.99
C THR A 160 18.42 -16.16 16.86
N GLU A 161 18.34 -17.02 15.85
CA GLU A 161 19.16 -16.95 14.65
C GLU A 161 18.52 -17.76 13.51
N ALA A 162 18.42 -17.17 12.32
CA ALA A 162 17.96 -17.82 11.09
C ALA A 162 16.70 -18.69 11.29
N SER A 163 15.65 -18.11 11.91
CA SER A 163 14.37 -18.79 12.22
C SER A 163 14.46 -19.96 13.20
N VAL A 164 15.48 -19.96 14.05
CA VAL A 164 15.67 -20.96 15.11
C VAL A 164 15.81 -20.24 16.45
N VAL A 165 15.16 -20.77 17.50
CA VAL A 165 15.43 -20.39 18.89
C VAL A 165 16.41 -21.40 19.49
N HIS A 166 17.45 -20.90 20.11
CA HIS A 166 18.47 -21.68 20.81
C HIS A 166 18.38 -21.41 22.32
N GLY A 167 18.38 -22.46 23.10
CA GLY A 167 18.33 -22.44 24.56
C GLY A 167 19.56 -23.05 25.23
N PRO A 168 19.60 -23.08 26.55
CA PRO A 168 20.68 -23.67 27.31
C PRO A 168 20.78 -25.18 27.05
N GLY A 169 21.99 -25.74 27.21
CA GLY A 169 22.26 -27.17 27.08
C GLY A 169 22.16 -27.66 25.61
N GLY A 170 22.35 -26.77 24.62
CA GLY A 170 22.29 -27.12 23.20
C GLY A 170 20.89 -27.35 22.66
N LYS A 171 19.84 -27.03 23.42
CA LYS A 171 18.44 -27.10 22.97
C LYS A 171 18.20 -26.14 21.82
N SER A 172 17.44 -26.55 20.82
CA SER A 172 17.01 -25.70 19.70
C SER A 172 15.65 -26.11 19.21
N ALA A 173 14.90 -25.17 18.65
CA ALA A 173 13.65 -25.42 17.96
C ALA A 173 13.44 -24.37 16.86
N THR A 174 12.90 -24.78 15.73
CA THR A 174 12.56 -23.89 14.63
C THR A 174 11.33 -23.04 14.97
N TYR A 175 11.15 -21.94 14.27
CA TYR A 175 9.95 -21.10 14.41
C TYR A 175 8.68 -21.88 14.04
N ALA A 176 8.75 -22.78 13.05
CA ALA A 176 7.63 -23.64 12.68
C ALA A 176 7.21 -24.56 13.83
N GLU A 177 8.17 -25.22 14.52
CA GLU A 177 7.89 -26.08 15.68
C GLU A 177 7.35 -25.33 16.90
N LEU A 178 7.68 -24.04 17.03
CA LEU A 178 7.24 -23.19 18.12
C LEU A 178 5.97 -22.39 17.83
N SER A 179 5.58 -22.31 16.58
CA SER A 179 4.51 -21.42 16.12
C SER A 179 3.20 -21.64 16.86
N SER A 180 2.77 -22.89 17.05
CA SER A 180 1.54 -23.23 17.78
C SER A 180 1.58 -22.86 19.25
N ASP A 181 2.74 -22.98 19.90
CA ASP A 181 2.93 -22.58 21.31
C ASP A 181 3.02 -21.06 21.43
N ALA A 182 3.72 -20.42 20.53
CA ALA A 182 3.85 -18.97 20.47
C ALA A 182 2.49 -18.28 20.28
N ALA A 183 1.60 -18.87 19.49
CA ALA A 183 0.24 -18.38 19.28
C ALA A 183 -0.58 -18.25 20.56
N ARG A 184 -0.29 -19.05 21.54
CA ARG A 184 -0.97 -19.03 22.84
C ARG A 184 -0.34 -18.05 23.85
N LYS A 185 0.78 -17.42 23.48
CA LYS A 185 1.42 -16.43 24.32
C LYS A 185 0.74 -15.07 24.19
N PRO A 186 0.65 -14.32 25.30
CA PRO A 186 0.17 -12.95 25.21
C PRO A 186 1.14 -12.13 24.34
N VAL A 187 0.56 -11.25 23.49
CA VAL A 187 1.36 -10.30 22.70
C VAL A 187 1.99 -9.28 23.67
N PRO A 188 3.31 -9.13 23.67
CA PRO A 188 3.95 -8.18 24.57
C PRO A 188 3.59 -6.74 24.16
N THR A 189 3.25 -5.89 25.14
CA THR A 189 2.96 -4.46 24.94
C THR A 189 4.21 -3.65 24.61
N THR A 190 5.34 -4.06 25.14
CA THR A 190 6.65 -3.44 24.90
C THR A 190 7.66 -4.47 24.48
N VAL A 191 8.51 -4.13 23.52
CA VAL A 191 9.59 -4.98 23.03
C VAL A 191 10.85 -4.17 22.83
N ARG A 192 12.00 -4.82 23.01
CA ARG A 192 13.29 -4.24 22.65
C ARG A 192 13.48 -4.38 21.14
N LEU A 193 13.70 -3.26 20.46
CA LEU A 193 14.10 -3.23 19.07
C LEU A 193 15.63 -3.33 18.95
N LYS A 194 16.09 -3.90 17.85
CA LYS A 194 17.51 -3.94 17.51
C LYS A 194 18.06 -2.53 17.30
N THR A 195 19.31 -2.34 17.62
CA THR A 195 20.09 -1.16 17.20
C THR A 195 20.59 -1.35 15.77
N PRO A 196 21.01 -0.29 15.06
CA PRO A 196 21.57 -0.43 13.71
C PRO A 196 22.77 -1.38 13.63
N ALA A 197 23.57 -1.53 14.69
CA ALA A 197 24.68 -2.46 14.76
C ALA A 197 24.26 -3.93 14.80
N GLU A 198 23.03 -4.21 15.20
CA GLU A 198 22.46 -5.56 15.27
C GLU A 198 21.74 -5.99 14.00
N PHE A 199 21.58 -5.08 13.02
CA PHE A 199 20.90 -5.40 11.76
C PHE A 199 21.70 -6.40 10.91
N ARG A 200 20.99 -7.41 10.42
CA ARG A 200 21.56 -8.45 9.58
C ARG A 200 21.10 -8.35 8.11
N LEU A 201 19.89 -7.82 7.90
CA LEU A 201 19.27 -7.64 6.58
C LEU A 201 19.19 -6.16 6.19
N ILE A 202 18.75 -5.30 7.11
CA ILE A 202 18.62 -3.86 6.87
C ILE A 202 20.00 -3.26 6.57
N GLY A 203 20.09 -2.47 5.50
CA GLY A 203 21.35 -1.88 5.05
C GLY A 203 22.28 -2.82 4.30
N LYS A 204 21.88 -4.07 4.05
CA LYS A 204 22.64 -5.03 3.23
C LYS A 204 22.07 -5.11 1.83
N ARG A 205 22.96 -5.36 0.85
CA ARG A 205 22.53 -5.55 -0.54
C ARG A 205 21.78 -6.88 -0.65
N THR A 206 20.46 -6.79 -0.85
CA THR A 206 19.55 -7.93 -0.93
C THR A 206 18.78 -7.86 -2.25
N LYS A 207 18.55 -9.01 -2.90
CA LYS A 207 17.74 -9.09 -4.11
C LYS A 207 16.27 -8.86 -3.75
N ARG A 208 15.55 -8.17 -4.64
CA ARG A 208 14.10 -8.02 -4.50
C ARG A 208 13.41 -9.38 -4.62
N LEU A 209 12.37 -9.59 -3.81
CA LEU A 209 11.56 -10.81 -3.83
C LEU A 209 10.74 -10.94 -5.12
N ASP A 210 10.36 -9.82 -5.72
CA ASP A 210 9.44 -9.71 -6.84
C ASP A 210 10.10 -9.52 -8.21
N SER A 211 11.45 -9.45 -8.30
CA SER A 211 12.14 -9.21 -9.57
C SER A 211 11.92 -10.33 -10.58
N ARG A 212 12.07 -11.60 -10.16
CA ARG A 212 11.94 -12.72 -11.07
C ARG A 212 10.54 -12.84 -11.68
N PRO A 213 9.44 -12.84 -10.90
CA PRO A 213 8.09 -12.89 -11.44
C PRO A 213 7.77 -11.73 -12.40
N LYS A 214 8.34 -10.56 -12.15
CA LYS A 214 8.18 -9.38 -13.03
C LYS A 214 8.91 -9.52 -14.37
N CYS A 215 9.94 -10.37 -14.44
CA CYS A 215 10.78 -10.54 -15.64
C CYS A 215 10.44 -11.80 -16.45
N ASP A 216 9.88 -12.84 -15.84
CA ASP A 216 9.60 -14.12 -16.48
C ASP A 216 8.12 -14.28 -16.90
N GLY A 217 7.29 -13.25 -16.69
CA GLY A 217 5.88 -13.24 -17.07
C GLY A 217 4.96 -14.04 -16.13
N SER A 218 5.47 -14.53 -15.00
CA SER A 218 4.64 -15.26 -14.02
C SER A 218 3.80 -14.35 -13.14
N LEU A 219 4.22 -13.08 -12.94
CA LEU A 219 3.42 -12.10 -12.23
C LEU A 219 2.23 -11.67 -13.08
N LYS A 220 1.05 -11.67 -12.48
CA LYS A 220 -0.18 -11.17 -13.11
C LYS A 220 -0.42 -9.71 -12.70
N PHE A 221 -0.54 -8.85 -13.71
CA PHE A 221 -0.92 -7.45 -13.56
C PHE A 221 -2.42 -7.27 -13.82
N GLY A 222 -2.94 -6.09 -13.55
CA GLY A 222 -4.36 -5.78 -13.77
C GLY A 222 -4.82 -6.02 -15.21
N LEU A 223 -3.97 -5.73 -16.20
CA LEU A 223 -4.26 -5.98 -17.61
C LEU A 223 -4.27 -7.47 -18.00
N ASP A 224 -3.67 -8.34 -17.20
CA ASP A 224 -3.63 -9.79 -17.43
C ASP A 224 -4.84 -10.51 -16.83
N LEU A 225 -5.75 -9.77 -16.18
CA LEU A 225 -6.96 -10.35 -15.62
C LEU A 225 -7.85 -10.87 -16.74
N ASP A 226 -8.21 -12.13 -16.67
CA ASP A 226 -9.12 -12.79 -17.61
C ASP A 226 -10.11 -13.67 -16.84
N LEU A 227 -11.36 -13.20 -16.74
CA LEU A 227 -12.44 -13.92 -16.07
C LEU A 227 -13.43 -14.49 -17.11
N PRO A 228 -14.12 -15.59 -16.80
CA PRO A 228 -15.14 -16.14 -17.71
C PRO A 228 -16.20 -15.09 -18.04
N GLY A 229 -16.38 -14.81 -19.35
CA GLY A 229 -17.35 -13.84 -19.86
C GLY A 229 -16.94 -12.37 -19.73
N MET A 230 -15.73 -12.07 -19.20
CA MET A 230 -15.22 -10.70 -19.08
C MET A 230 -15.10 -10.04 -20.44
N LYS A 231 -15.45 -8.76 -20.50
CA LYS A 231 -15.23 -7.89 -21.65
C LYS A 231 -14.26 -6.76 -21.24
N VAL A 232 -13.64 -6.18 -22.25
CA VAL A 232 -12.73 -5.04 -22.06
C VAL A 232 -13.38 -3.79 -22.61
N ALA A 233 -13.43 -2.74 -21.80
CA ALA A 233 -13.87 -1.41 -22.22
C ALA A 233 -12.67 -0.45 -22.30
N VAL A 234 -12.63 0.33 -23.39
CA VAL A 234 -11.66 1.41 -23.58
C VAL A 234 -12.43 2.70 -23.81
N ILE A 235 -12.05 3.77 -23.15
CA ILE A 235 -12.79 5.03 -23.17
C ILE A 235 -12.07 6.04 -24.07
N ALA A 236 -12.85 6.72 -24.95
CA ALA A 236 -12.45 7.94 -25.60
C ALA A 236 -12.81 9.14 -24.69
N HIS A 237 -11.81 9.80 -24.20
CA HIS A 237 -11.97 11.02 -23.39
C HIS A 237 -12.00 12.26 -24.28
N PRO A 238 -12.71 13.33 -23.88
CA PRO A 238 -12.67 14.59 -24.57
C PRO A 238 -11.28 15.25 -24.49
N PRO A 239 -10.87 15.99 -25.52
CA PRO A 239 -9.58 16.68 -25.52
C PRO A 239 -9.54 17.88 -24.54
N VAL A 240 -10.71 18.40 -24.17
CA VAL A 240 -10.84 19.46 -23.17
C VAL A 240 -11.55 18.90 -21.94
N PHE A 241 -10.95 19.05 -20.76
CA PHE A 241 -11.50 18.53 -19.51
C PHE A 241 -12.87 19.13 -19.22
N GLY A 242 -13.87 18.29 -19.06
CA GLY A 242 -15.26 18.68 -18.80
C GLY A 242 -16.13 18.80 -20.07
N ALA A 243 -15.56 18.68 -21.29
CA ALA A 243 -16.36 18.67 -22.50
C ALA A 243 -17.27 17.44 -22.57
N ARG A 244 -18.33 17.55 -23.35
CA ARG A 244 -19.36 16.53 -23.54
C ARG A 244 -19.35 16.01 -24.97
N VAL A 245 -19.83 14.83 -25.14
CA VAL A 245 -20.12 14.29 -26.47
C VAL A 245 -21.28 15.08 -27.09
N LYS A 246 -21.06 15.66 -28.27
CA LYS A 246 -22.10 16.31 -29.08
C LYS A 246 -22.70 15.33 -30.09
N SER A 247 -21.86 14.58 -30.80
CA SER A 247 -22.26 13.53 -31.68
C SER A 247 -21.17 12.45 -31.83
N VAL A 248 -21.56 11.23 -32.15
CA VAL A 248 -20.66 10.09 -32.38
C VAL A 248 -21.04 9.42 -33.69
N ASN A 249 -20.06 9.23 -34.58
CA ASN A 249 -20.16 8.25 -35.64
C ASN A 249 -19.27 7.05 -35.32
N ASP A 250 -19.88 5.94 -34.98
CA ASP A 250 -19.24 4.71 -34.55
C ASP A 250 -19.26 3.57 -35.58
N THR A 251 -19.72 3.86 -36.84
CA THR A 251 -19.88 2.87 -37.90
C THR A 251 -18.60 2.07 -38.15
N GLU A 252 -17.47 2.74 -38.32
CA GLU A 252 -16.16 2.08 -38.52
C GLU A 252 -15.68 1.32 -37.30
N ALA A 253 -15.98 1.81 -36.09
CA ALA A 253 -15.61 1.17 -34.85
C ALA A 253 -16.39 -0.13 -34.63
N ARG A 254 -17.69 -0.13 -34.87
CA ARG A 254 -18.55 -1.32 -34.77
C ARG A 254 -18.23 -2.40 -35.78
N ALA A 255 -17.63 -2.04 -36.91
CA ALA A 255 -17.24 -3.00 -37.97
C ALA A 255 -16.00 -3.83 -37.59
N ILE A 256 -15.29 -3.49 -36.52
CA ILE A 256 -14.11 -4.23 -36.06
C ILE A 256 -14.55 -5.51 -35.34
N GLU A 257 -14.02 -6.63 -35.81
CA GLU A 257 -14.31 -7.95 -35.22
C GLU A 257 -13.97 -7.98 -33.73
N GLY A 258 -14.88 -8.52 -32.92
CA GLY A 258 -14.74 -8.60 -31.44
C GLY A 258 -15.30 -7.40 -30.72
N VAL A 259 -15.68 -6.32 -31.39
CA VAL A 259 -16.41 -5.20 -30.78
C VAL A 259 -17.84 -5.64 -30.44
N ARG A 260 -18.31 -5.31 -29.25
CA ARG A 260 -19.62 -5.71 -28.74
C ARG A 260 -20.56 -4.53 -28.60
N ASP A 261 -20.03 -3.38 -28.12
CA ASP A 261 -20.86 -2.18 -28.00
C ASP A 261 -20.03 -0.90 -28.03
N VAL A 262 -20.70 0.22 -28.34
CA VAL A 262 -20.19 1.57 -28.31
C VAL A 262 -21.29 2.48 -27.78
N PHE A 263 -21.03 3.19 -26.70
CA PHE A 263 -22.03 4.07 -26.06
C PHE A 263 -21.38 5.22 -25.30
N GLU A 264 -22.12 6.30 -25.11
CA GLU A 264 -21.72 7.42 -24.27
C GLU A 264 -21.80 7.06 -22.79
N ILE A 265 -20.83 7.54 -22.00
CA ILE A 265 -20.77 7.39 -20.54
C ILE A 265 -20.56 8.73 -19.87
N PRO A 266 -21.13 8.96 -18.67
CA PRO A 266 -20.78 10.11 -17.86
C PRO A 266 -19.36 9.97 -17.34
N LEU A 267 -18.62 11.07 -17.31
CA LEU A 267 -17.34 11.21 -16.62
C LEU A 267 -17.54 12.06 -15.36
N VAL A 268 -16.52 12.17 -14.52
CA VAL A 268 -16.56 13.06 -13.32
C VAL A 268 -16.96 14.49 -13.70
N LYS A 269 -16.47 14.97 -14.86
CA LYS A 269 -16.98 16.16 -15.54
C LYS A 269 -17.07 15.88 -17.03
N GLY A 270 -18.19 16.26 -17.64
CA GLY A 270 -18.44 15.99 -19.06
C GLY A 270 -18.88 14.56 -19.36
N SER A 271 -18.62 14.10 -20.58
CA SER A 271 -18.91 12.73 -20.99
C SER A 271 -17.83 12.17 -21.92
N GLY A 272 -17.79 10.86 -22.06
CA GLY A 272 -16.88 10.14 -22.93
C GLY A 272 -17.60 9.04 -23.70
N VAL A 273 -16.89 8.34 -24.59
CA VAL A 273 -17.44 7.22 -25.37
C VAL A 273 -16.69 5.95 -24.98
N ALA A 274 -17.42 4.96 -24.46
CA ALA A 274 -16.91 3.64 -24.17
C ALA A 274 -17.02 2.75 -25.39
N VAL A 275 -15.97 2.00 -25.67
CA VAL A 275 -15.95 0.91 -26.65
C VAL A 275 -15.74 -0.39 -25.89
N VAL A 276 -16.67 -1.31 -25.98
CA VAL A 276 -16.61 -2.63 -25.33
C VAL A 276 -16.29 -3.68 -26.39
N ALA A 277 -15.30 -4.53 -26.09
CA ALA A 277 -14.90 -5.61 -26.96
C ALA A 277 -14.52 -6.88 -26.17
N ASP A 278 -14.35 -8.00 -26.87
CA ASP A 278 -13.94 -9.27 -26.26
C ASP A 278 -12.52 -9.22 -25.67
N LYS A 279 -11.64 -8.40 -26.26
CA LYS A 279 -10.24 -8.24 -25.84
C LYS A 279 -9.80 -6.78 -26.00
N PHE A 280 -8.68 -6.43 -25.36
CA PHE A 280 -8.15 -5.07 -25.35
C PHE A 280 -7.84 -4.51 -26.75
N TRP A 281 -7.19 -5.31 -27.60
CA TRP A 281 -6.74 -4.83 -28.90
C TRP A 281 -7.89 -4.39 -29.83
N PRO A 282 -8.95 -5.20 -30.06
CA PRO A 282 -10.14 -4.75 -30.78
C PRO A 282 -10.77 -3.48 -30.19
N ALA A 283 -10.88 -3.38 -28.85
CA ALA A 283 -11.41 -2.19 -28.19
C ALA A 283 -10.58 -0.93 -28.51
N LYS A 284 -9.25 -1.05 -28.41
CA LYS A 284 -8.32 0.04 -28.71
C LYS A 284 -8.39 0.46 -30.18
N GLN A 285 -8.40 -0.48 -31.12
CA GLN A 285 -8.53 -0.19 -32.54
C GLN A 285 -9.87 0.51 -32.83
N ALA A 286 -10.96 0.01 -32.29
CA ALA A 286 -12.28 0.60 -32.48
C ALA A 286 -12.36 2.03 -31.91
N ARG A 287 -11.78 2.27 -30.71
CA ARG A 287 -11.71 3.62 -30.15
C ARG A 287 -11.02 4.60 -31.11
N SER A 288 -9.95 4.19 -31.79
CA SER A 288 -9.23 5.05 -32.75
C SER A 288 -9.99 5.31 -34.04
N ARG A 289 -11.06 4.54 -34.31
CA ARG A 289 -11.96 4.72 -35.48
C ARG A 289 -13.20 5.54 -35.17
N LEU A 290 -13.42 5.90 -33.90
CA LEU A 290 -14.52 6.79 -33.53
C LEU A 290 -14.30 8.19 -34.13
N LYS A 291 -15.37 8.76 -34.70
CA LYS A 291 -15.43 10.17 -35.09
C LYS A 291 -16.38 10.87 -34.11
N ILE A 292 -15.84 11.60 -33.19
CA ILE A 292 -16.58 12.23 -32.10
C ILE A 292 -16.50 13.74 -32.28
N GLU A 293 -17.65 14.40 -32.27
CA GLU A 293 -17.73 15.84 -32.08
C GLU A 293 -17.92 16.12 -30.60
N TRP A 294 -17.09 17.01 -30.07
CA TRP A 294 -17.12 17.40 -28.68
C TRP A 294 -17.72 18.79 -28.50
N ASP A 295 -18.55 18.96 -27.49
CA ASP A 295 -19.03 20.27 -27.05
C ASP A 295 -18.19 20.73 -25.87
N ALA A 296 -17.39 21.76 -26.10
CA ALA A 296 -16.57 22.44 -25.10
C ALA A 296 -17.09 23.85 -24.78
N THR A 297 -18.36 24.14 -25.09
CA THR A 297 -18.96 25.46 -24.85
C THR A 297 -18.85 25.85 -23.39
N GLY A 298 -18.32 27.06 -23.11
CA GLY A 298 -18.12 27.59 -21.77
C GLY A 298 -16.92 27.00 -21.01
N LEU A 299 -16.09 26.19 -21.68
CA LEU A 299 -14.84 25.70 -21.13
C LEU A 299 -13.67 26.47 -21.72
N GLU A 300 -12.77 26.90 -20.87
CA GLU A 300 -11.49 27.49 -21.29
C GLU A 300 -10.44 26.38 -21.36
N PRO A 301 -9.86 26.08 -22.52
CA PRO A 301 -8.73 25.16 -22.62
C PRO A 301 -7.54 25.79 -21.86
N ALA A 302 -6.91 25.00 -20.99
CA ALA A 302 -5.70 25.43 -20.30
C ALA A 302 -4.53 25.40 -21.29
N ASP A 303 -4.14 26.58 -21.79
CA ASP A 303 -2.92 26.75 -22.59
C ASP A 303 -1.72 27.01 -21.67
N SER A 304 -0.63 26.27 -21.87
CA SER A 304 0.57 26.38 -21.04
C SER A 304 1.20 27.78 -21.09
N SER A 305 1.18 28.45 -22.24
CA SER A 305 1.77 29.78 -22.40
C SER A 305 0.96 30.84 -21.67
N GLU A 306 -0.35 30.74 -21.68
CA GLU A 306 -1.24 31.62 -20.92
C GLU A 306 -1.08 31.38 -19.40
N LEU A 307 -0.98 30.14 -18.96
CA LEU A 307 -0.71 29.80 -17.55
C LEU A 307 0.63 30.37 -17.08
N TRP A 308 1.70 30.24 -17.88
CA TRP A 308 3.00 30.82 -17.57
C TRP A 308 2.91 32.34 -17.42
N THR A 309 2.26 32.99 -18.36
CA THR A 309 2.07 34.46 -18.34
C THR A 309 1.31 34.90 -17.07
N ARG A 310 0.23 34.20 -16.76
CA ARG A 310 -0.59 34.46 -15.56
C ARG A 310 0.18 34.25 -14.28
N TYR A 311 0.94 33.16 -14.16
CA TYR A 311 1.73 32.88 -12.96
C TYR A 311 2.86 33.88 -12.76
N LYS A 312 3.54 34.28 -13.82
CA LYS A 312 4.54 35.36 -13.76
C LYS A 312 3.94 36.69 -13.31
N GLN A 313 2.73 36.98 -13.72
CA GLN A 313 2.03 38.20 -13.24
C GLN A 313 1.66 38.06 -11.75
N LEU A 314 1.08 36.92 -11.36
CA LEU A 314 0.69 36.68 -9.98
C LEU A 314 1.88 36.65 -9.02
N SER A 315 3.04 36.12 -9.43
CA SER A 315 4.23 36.05 -8.59
C SER A 315 4.81 37.41 -8.21
N ARG A 316 4.41 38.50 -8.94
CA ARG A 316 4.84 39.86 -8.66
C ARG A 316 3.95 40.61 -7.66
N THR A 317 2.88 39.95 -7.21
CA THR A 317 1.93 40.53 -6.25
C THR A 317 1.88 39.69 -4.98
N PRO A 318 1.74 40.33 -3.78
CA PRO A 318 1.57 39.55 -2.55
C PRO A 318 0.35 38.63 -2.64
N GLY A 319 0.55 37.34 -2.27
CA GLY A 319 -0.52 36.37 -2.17
C GLY A 319 -1.09 36.27 -0.75
N ASN A 320 -1.97 35.25 -0.56
CA ASN A 320 -2.44 34.91 0.78
C ASN A 320 -1.30 34.29 1.60
N VAL A 321 -1.18 34.75 2.84
CA VAL A 321 -0.18 34.21 3.76
C VAL A 321 -0.58 32.76 4.15
N ALA A 322 0.17 31.79 3.67
CA ALA A 322 -0.04 30.37 4.02
C ALA A 322 0.68 29.99 5.31
N LEU A 323 1.86 30.56 5.55
CA LEU A 323 2.67 30.36 6.75
C LEU A 323 3.48 31.63 6.98
N ASN A 324 3.49 32.13 8.21
CA ASN A 324 4.39 33.22 8.63
C ASN A 324 5.27 32.68 9.77
N GLN A 325 6.56 32.50 9.51
CA GLN A 325 7.53 32.02 10.49
C GLN A 325 8.83 32.83 10.35
N GLY A 326 9.25 33.46 11.44
CA GLY A 326 10.40 34.35 11.44
C GLY A 326 10.05 35.81 11.10
N ASP A 327 11.07 36.60 10.76
CA ASP A 327 10.94 38.04 10.39
C ASP A 327 11.34 38.21 8.91
N GLU A 328 10.35 38.32 8.04
CA GLU A 328 10.58 38.55 6.59
C GLU A 328 11.30 39.87 6.29
N LYS A 329 11.16 40.88 7.18
CA LYS A 329 11.82 42.18 7.03
C LYS A 329 13.35 42.11 7.15
N VAL A 330 13.89 40.98 7.58
CA VAL A 330 15.33 40.77 7.59
C VAL A 330 15.93 40.82 6.18
N LEU A 331 15.13 40.46 5.16
CA LEU A 331 15.54 40.51 3.76
C LEU A 331 15.82 41.92 3.28
N ASP A 332 15.07 42.91 3.80
CA ASP A 332 15.24 44.33 3.43
C ASP A 332 16.59 44.89 3.91
N LYS A 333 17.15 44.28 4.98
CA LYS A 333 18.43 44.68 5.57
C LYS A 333 19.64 44.07 4.87
N ILE A 334 19.43 43.14 3.97
CA ILE A 334 20.54 42.51 3.20
C ILE A 334 20.94 43.46 2.06
N PRO A 335 22.22 43.88 1.99
CA PRO A 335 22.70 44.71 0.87
C PRO A 335 22.48 44.01 -0.47
N GLU A 336 22.18 44.80 -1.52
CA GLU A 336 21.82 44.29 -2.84
C GLU A 336 22.92 43.34 -3.41
N GLN A 337 24.19 43.71 -3.22
CA GLN A 337 25.32 42.90 -3.67
C GLN A 337 25.42 41.51 -2.98
N ASN A 338 24.69 41.30 -1.87
CA ASN A 338 24.65 40.04 -1.14
C ASN A 338 23.36 39.25 -1.43
N ARG A 339 22.52 39.71 -2.37
CA ARG A 339 21.28 39.03 -2.77
C ARG A 339 21.52 38.30 -4.08
N ILE A 340 21.08 37.06 -4.11
CA ILE A 340 21.00 36.26 -5.33
C ILE A 340 19.52 36.03 -5.62
N ILE A 341 19.09 36.48 -6.79
CA ILE A 341 17.69 36.33 -7.25
C ILE A 341 17.73 35.38 -8.44
N ALA A 342 16.94 34.32 -8.39
CA ALA A 342 16.80 33.38 -9.49
C ALA A 342 15.31 33.03 -9.68
N GLU A 343 14.92 32.88 -10.94
CA GLU A 343 13.57 32.42 -11.32
C GLU A 343 13.68 31.00 -11.92
N TYR A 344 12.81 30.10 -11.48
CA TYR A 344 12.76 28.73 -11.95
C TYR A 344 11.36 28.42 -12.45
N GLU A 345 11.27 27.78 -13.61
CA GLU A 345 10.01 27.38 -14.26
C GLU A 345 9.92 25.87 -14.32
N PHE A 346 8.80 25.31 -13.83
CA PHE A 346 8.53 23.88 -13.85
C PHE A 346 7.20 23.61 -14.56
N PRO A 347 7.19 22.82 -15.65
CA PRO A 347 5.94 22.48 -16.33
C PRO A 347 5.06 21.57 -15.46
N TYR A 348 3.75 21.61 -15.67
CA TYR A 348 2.84 20.65 -15.10
C TYR A 348 2.97 19.31 -15.84
N LEU A 349 3.77 18.40 -15.30
CA LEU A 349 3.91 17.06 -15.82
C LEU A 349 3.12 16.09 -14.94
N PRO A 350 2.11 15.38 -15.46
CA PRO A 350 1.43 14.34 -14.71
C PRO A 350 2.36 13.16 -14.52
N HIS A 351 2.21 12.46 -13.40
CA HIS A 351 2.79 11.14 -13.25
C HIS A 351 2.11 10.19 -14.25
N SER A 352 2.90 9.45 -15.00
CA SER A 352 2.42 8.46 -15.95
C SER A 352 3.03 7.10 -15.61
N PRO A 353 2.54 6.40 -14.58
CA PRO A 353 3.01 5.06 -14.27
C PRO A 353 2.70 4.12 -15.44
N MET A 354 3.58 3.17 -15.70
CA MET A 354 3.37 2.17 -16.75
C MET A 354 2.30 1.15 -16.37
N GLU A 355 2.07 0.99 -15.10
CA GLU A 355 1.01 0.13 -14.56
C GLU A 355 -0.31 0.89 -14.57
N PRO A 356 -1.36 0.32 -15.14
CA PRO A 356 -2.70 0.91 -15.16
C PRO A 356 -3.38 0.88 -13.80
#